data_f2d1c6ab29dfba6c48b90ddb55431032
#
_entry.id   f2d1c6ab29dfba6c48b90ddb55431032
#
_cell.length_a   1.000
_cell.length_b   1.000
_cell.length_c   1.000
_cell.angle_alpha   90.00
_cell.angle_beta   90.00
_cell.angle_gamma   90.00
#
_symmetry.space_group_name_H-M   'P 1'
#
loop_
_entity.id
_entity.type
_entity.pdbx_description
1 polymer ?
#
loop_
_entity_poly.entity_id
_entity_poly.type
_entity_poly.pdbx_seq_one_letter_code
_entity_poly.pdbx_strand_id
1 'polypeptide(L)'
;MTTAVVLLAAAPVRGPARGSPGALESATMTAPASLDTLASPPVPPLLRPFGVAAYEPTVDAMKAFTAARDARTPDEIWLVEHPPVFTQGLAGKAEHVLVAGDIPVVQTNRGGQVTYHGPGQVVAYPLVDLRRLGLYVKEYVFRLEEAVLRTLADVGVTGHRVRGAPGIYVRLDDPFAHAALADDRPAHDPFRGLGKIAALGVKVSNHCTYHGVALNVAMDLQPFGRINPCGYAGLKTIDLATLGIVADWATVAEALGRRLGAQFTR
;
A
#
# COMPACT_ATOMS: atom_id res chain seq x y z
N MET A 1 10.83 -3.85 44.77
CA MET A 1 9.64 -3.62 45.65
C MET A 1 8.47 -3.38 44.69
N THR A 2 7.41 -4.11 44.53
CA THR A 2 6.81 -5.25 45.18
C THR A 2 5.88 -5.88 44.13
N THR A 3 6.09 -7.17 43.87
CA THR A 3 5.27 -8.01 43.00
C THR A 3 3.94 -8.32 43.69
N ALA A 4 2.80 -8.10 43.05
CA ALA A 4 1.51 -8.59 43.53
C ALA A 4 1.03 -9.74 42.65
N VAL A 5 1.04 -10.95 43.23
CA VAL A 5 0.42 -12.17 42.67
C VAL A 5 -1.01 -12.23 43.27
N VAL A 6 -2.00 -12.38 42.40
CA VAL A 6 -3.38 -12.66 42.80
C VAL A 6 -3.67 -14.14 42.52
N LEU A 7 -3.84 -14.92 43.60
CA LEU A 7 -4.38 -16.28 43.59
C LEU A 7 -5.91 -16.22 43.47
N LEU A 8 -6.50 -16.96 42.52
CA LEU A 8 -7.93 -17.26 42.53
C LEU A 8 -8.15 -18.62 43.23
N ALA A 9 -8.96 -18.62 44.27
CA ALA A 9 -9.38 -19.81 44.98
C ALA A 9 -10.57 -20.51 44.29
N ALA A 10 -10.53 -21.83 44.23
CA ALA A 10 -11.60 -22.69 43.74
C ALA A 10 -12.68 -22.90 44.79
N ALA A 11 -13.97 -22.85 44.39
CA ALA A 11 -15.11 -23.20 45.24
C ALA A 11 -15.61 -24.64 44.97
N PRO A 12 -16.20 -25.34 45.96
CA PRO A 12 -16.41 -26.77 45.89
C PRO A 12 -17.71 -27.20 45.19
N VAL A 13 -17.61 -28.38 44.55
CA VAL A 13 -18.67 -29.10 43.86
C VAL A 13 -19.61 -29.75 44.85
N ARG A 14 -20.92 -29.53 44.78
CA ARG A 14 -21.96 -30.33 45.47
C ARG A 14 -22.53 -31.39 44.48
N GLY A 15 -22.55 -32.62 44.91
CA GLY A 15 -23.05 -33.78 44.16
C GLY A 15 -24.57 -33.94 44.22
N PRO A 16 -25.14 -34.91 43.46
CA PRO A 16 -26.52 -34.89 42.99
C PRO A 16 -27.54 -35.56 43.92
N ALA A 17 -28.76 -34.98 43.95
CA ALA A 17 -29.94 -35.63 44.54
C ALA A 17 -30.64 -36.52 43.47
N ARG A 18 -30.99 -37.75 43.88
CA ARG A 18 -31.75 -38.75 43.09
C ARG A 18 -33.24 -38.41 43.10
N GLY A 19 -33.89 -38.36 41.92
CA GLY A 19 -35.33 -38.35 41.77
C GLY A 19 -35.73 -39.27 40.61
N SER A 20 -36.71 -40.14 40.87
CA SER A 20 -37.21 -41.26 40.08
C SER A 20 -38.04 -40.88 38.83
N PRO A 21 -38.39 -41.85 37.96
CA PRO A 21 -38.59 -41.63 36.53
C PRO A 21 -40.04 -41.28 36.17
N GLY A 22 -40.22 -40.36 35.26
CA GLY A 22 -41.47 -40.00 34.61
C GLY A 22 -41.32 -40.01 33.09
N ALA A 23 -42.23 -40.71 32.46
CA ALA A 23 -42.64 -40.87 31.06
C ALA A 23 -41.84 -40.16 29.94
N LEU A 24 -41.43 -40.99 28.98
CA LEU A 24 -40.93 -40.65 27.66
C LEU A 24 -42.04 -39.98 26.82
N GLU A 25 -41.92 -38.71 26.53
CA GLU A 25 -42.47 -38.11 25.33
C GLU A 25 -41.34 -37.83 24.34
N SER A 26 -41.41 -38.52 23.21
CA SER A 26 -40.46 -38.39 22.09
C SER A 26 -40.76 -37.08 21.34
N ALA A 27 -40.06 -36.02 21.76
CA ALA A 27 -40.00 -34.80 20.96
C ALA A 27 -38.89 -34.94 19.94
N THR A 28 -39.26 -35.14 18.69
CA THR A 28 -38.38 -35.09 17.53
C THR A 28 -37.83 -33.68 17.42
N MET A 29 -36.61 -33.46 17.96
CA MET A 29 -35.86 -32.22 17.73
C MET A 29 -35.39 -32.20 16.28
N THR A 30 -36.14 -31.48 15.44
CA THR A 30 -35.65 -31.06 14.12
C THR A 30 -34.45 -30.10 14.39
N ALA A 31 -33.23 -30.54 14.09
CA ALA A 31 -32.07 -29.69 14.12
C ALA A 31 -32.30 -28.48 13.19
N PRO A 32 -32.03 -27.25 13.59
CA PRO A 32 -32.07 -26.13 12.68
C PRO A 32 -31.05 -26.39 11.57
N ALA A 33 -31.51 -26.37 10.33
CA ALA A 33 -30.64 -26.40 9.17
C ALA A 33 -29.62 -25.22 9.32
N SER A 34 -28.36 -25.55 9.52
CA SER A 34 -27.31 -24.59 9.42
C SER A 34 -27.36 -24.02 8.00
N LEU A 35 -27.85 -22.77 7.89
CA LEU A 35 -27.64 -21.98 6.71
C LEU A 35 -26.12 -21.71 6.66
N ASP A 36 -25.39 -22.61 6.02
CA ASP A 36 -24.07 -22.30 5.51
C ASP A 36 -24.25 -21.08 4.62
N THR A 37 -23.98 -19.91 5.19
CA THR A 37 -23.85 -18.67 4.43
C THR A 37 -22.64 -18.90 3.53
N LEU A 38 -22.87 -19.40 2.32
CA LEU A 38 -21.85 -19.51 1.29
C LEU A 38 -21.25 -18.12 1.15
N ALA A 39 -20.06 -17.92 1.71
CA ALA A 39 -19.33 -16.68 1.54
C ALA A 39 -19.20 -16.44 0.03
N SER A 40 -19.65 -15.27 -0.42
CA SER A 40 -19.49 -14.90 -1.83
C SER A 40 -18.03 -15.06 -2.22
N PRO A 41 -17.73 -15.55 -3.44
CA PRO A 41 -16.36 -15.74 -3.87
C PRO A 41 -15.58 -14.42 -3.75
N PRO A 42 -14.28 -14.47 -3.45
CA PRO A 42 -13.46 -13.28 -3.33
C PRO A 42 -13.46 -12.48 -4.64
N VAL A 43 -13.78 -11.20 -4.56
CA VAL A 43 -13.85 -10.29 -5.71
C VAL A 43 -12.65 -9.35 -5.69
N PRO A 44 -11.67 -9.54 -6.58
CA PRO A 44 -10.54 -8.64 -6.70
C PRO A 44 -10.95 -7.33 -7.39
N PRO A 45 -10.23 -6.22 -7.14
CA PRO A 45 -10.36 -5.00 -7.93
C PRO A 45 -10.11 -5.23 -9.41
N LEU A 46 -10.81 -4.49 -10.27
CA LEU A 46 -10.58 -4.52 -11.72
C LEU A 46 -9.28 -3.81 -12.08
N LEU A 47 -8.42 -4.48 -12.83
CA LEU A 47 -7.19 -3.85 -13.35
C LEU A 47 -7.51 -3.04 -14.61
N ARG A 48 -7.07 -1.78 -14.63
CA ARG A 48 -7.26 -0.84 -15.73
C ARG A 48 -5.91 -0.31 -16.23
N PRO A 49 -5.31 -0.94 -17.25
CA PRO A 49 -4.10 -0.42 -17.88
C PRO A 49 -4.45 0.77 -18.79
N PHE A 50 -4.04 1.98 -18.39
CA PHE A 50 -4.24 3.20 -19.19
C PHE A 50 -3.03 3.53 -20.08
N GLY A 51 -1.85 2.95 -19.80
CA GLY A 51 -0.61 3.31 -20.48
C GLY A 51 -0.20 4.76 -20.19
N VAL A 52 0.29 5.47 -21.22
CA VAL A 52 0.74 6.86 -21.07
C VAL A 52 -0.47 7.79 -20.97
N ALA A 53 -0.56 8.53 -19.87
CA ALA A 53 -1.64 9.50 -19.63
C ALA A 53 -1.14 10.73 -18.86
N ALA A 54 -1.64 11.91 -19.21
CA ALA A 54 -1.31 13.17 -18.54
C ALA A 54 -1.78 13.14 -17.07
N TYR A 55 -1.00 13.77 -16.17
CA TYR A 55 -1.24 13.69 -14.73
C TYR A 55 -2.57 14.33 -14.30
N GLU A 56 -2.81 15.61 -14.66
CA GLU A 56 -3.98 16.36 -14.20
C GLU A 56 -5.30 15.72 -14.67
N PRO A 57 -5.49 15.35 -15.96
CA PRO A 57 -6.69 14.64 -16.40
C PRO A 57 -6.90 13.32 -15.67
N THR A 58 -5.82 12.57 -15.36
CA THR A 58 -5.91 11.32 -14.60
C THR A 58 -6.39 11.58 -13.18
N VAL A 59 -5.89 12.63 -12.51
CA VAL A 59 -6.35 13.03 -11.16
C VAL A 59 -7.81 13.43 -11.17
N ASP A 60 -8.26 14.19 -12.16
CA ASP A 60 -9.66 14.62 -12.27
C ASP A 60 -10.57 13.42 -12.54
N ALA A 61 -10.16 12.49 -13.37
CA ALA A 61 -10.88 11.22 -13.58
C ALA A 61 -10.99 10.40 -12.29
N MET A 62 -9.91 10.27 -11.50
CA MET A 62 -9.94 9.59 -10.19
C MET A 62 -10.90 10.26 -9.21
N LYS A 63 -10.91 11.60 -9.15
CA LYS A 63 -11.84 12.35 -8.30
C LYS A 63 -13.29 12.13 -8.73
N ALA A 64 -13.57 12.21 -10.04
CA ALA A 64 -14.90 11.96 -10.59
C ALA A 64 -15.38 10.54 -10.31
N PHE A 65 -14.54 9.53 -10.56
CA PHE A 65 -14.83 8.14 -10.23
C PHE A 65 -15.14 7.97 -8.74
N THR A 66 -14.29 8.54 -7.86
CA THR A 66 -14.47 8.46 -6.41
C THR A 66 -15.76 9.14 -5.94
N ALA A 67 -16.11 10.29 -6.52
CA ALA A 67 -17.33 11.02 -6.16
C ALA A 67 -18.62 10.31 -6.62
N ALA A 68 -18.56 9.62 -7.77
CA ALA A 68 -19.70 8.91 -8.35
C ALA A 68 -19.92 7.50 -7.76
N ARG A 69 -19.04 7.01 -6.89
CA ARG A 69 -19.13 5.64 -6.33
C ARG A 69 -20.37 5.44 -5.48
N ASP A 70 -20.96 4.27 -5.63
CA ASP A 70 -22.00 3.72 -4.77
C ASP A 70 -21.61 2.35 -4.19
N ALA A 71 -22.54 1.69 -3.49
CA ALA A 71 -22.29 0.37 -2.89
C ALA A 71 -22.01 -0.74 -3.92
N ARG A 72 -22.42 -0.58 -5.18
CA ARG A 72 -22.25 -1.56 -6.27
C ARG A 72 -21.07 -1.25 -7.17
N THR A 73 -20.50 -0.06 -7.10
CA THR A 73 -19.34 0.34 -7.91
C THR A 73 -18.15 -0.55 -7.56
N PRO A 74 -17.56 -1.29 -8.52
CA PRO A 74 -16.39 -2.13 -8.24
C PRO A 74 -15.19 -1.31 -7.82
N ASP A 75 -14.27 -1.95 -7.09
CA ASP A 75 -12.96 -1.40 -6.84
C ASP A 75 -12.12 -1.53 -8.11
N GLU A 76 -11.26 -0.56 -8.37
CA GLU A 76 -10.40 -0.55 -9.54
C GLU A 76 -8.94 -0.26 -9.15
N ILE A 77 -8.00 -0.76 -9.94
CA ILE A 77 -6.58 -0.40 -9.88
C ILE A 77 -6.18 0.12 -11.25
N TRP A 78 -5.87 1.40 -11.33
CA TRP A 78 -5.43 2.03 -12.57
C TRP A 78 -3.91 1.99 -12.66
N LEU A 79 -3.38 1.50 -13.79
CA LEU A 79 -1.96 1.40 -14.07
C LEU A 79 -1.61 2.41 -15.16
N VAL A 80 -0.74 3.36 -14.82
CA VAL A 80 -0.50 4.56 -15.63
C VAL A 80 1.00 4.82 -15.72
N GLU A 81 1.43 5.34 -16.84
CA GLU A 81 2.72 6.00 -17.03
C GLU A 81 2.48 7.49 -17.31
N HIS A 82 3.14 8.38 -16.58
CA HIS A 82 2.97 9.82 -16.79
C HIS A 82 4.11 10.42 -17.62
N PRO A 83 3.83 11.40 -18.47
CA PRO A 83 4.85 12.33 -18.95
C PRO A 83 5.57 13.02 -17.78
N PRO A 84 6.76 13.61 -17.99
CA PRO A 84 7.51 14.29 -16.95
C PRO A 84 6.68 15.32 -16.19
N VAL A 85 6.57 15.16 -14.87
CA VAL A 85 5.83 16.07 -13.99
C VAL A 85 6.35 15.98 -12.55
N PHE A 86 6.54 17.13 -11.90
CA PHE A 86 6.68 17.21 -10.45
C PHE A 86 5.31 17.37 -9.81
N THR A 87 5.01 16.59 -8.76
CA THR A 87 3.77 16.72 -8.02
C THR A 87 4.05 17.06 -6.57
N GLN A 88 3.46 18.14 -6.05
CA GLN A 88 3.54 18.52 -4.65
C GLN A 88 2.29 18.06 -3.90
N GLY A 89 2.47 17.20 -2.90
CA GLY A 89 1.39 16.78 -2.02
C GLY A 89 1.05 17.82 -0.95
N LEU A 90 0.12 17.47 -0.06
CA LEU A 90 -0.38 18.38 1.00
C LEU A 90 0.70 18.85 1.98
N ALA A 91 1.76 18.08 2.18
CA ALA A 91 2.91 18.49 2.99
C ALA A 91 4.02 19.15 2.15
N GLY A 92 3.75 19.41 0.85
CA GLY A 92 4.71 19.98 -0.09
C GLY A 92 5.09 21.41 0.30
N LYS A 93 6.39 21.69 0.31
CA LYS A 93 6.93 23.04 0.51
C LYS A 93 7.67 23.46 -0.74
N ALA A 94 7.49 24.72 -1.15
CA ALA A 94 8.15 25.25 -2.36
C ALA A 94 9.67 25.13 -2.33
N GLU A 95 10.30 25.25 -1.14
CA GLU A 95 11.74 25.11 -0.92
C GLU A 95 12.32 23.72 -1.28
N HIS A 96 11.44 22.69 -1.40
CA HIS A 96 11.85 21.35 -1.80
C HIS A 96 11.85 21.14 -3.33
N VAL A 97 11.38 22.12 -4.11
CA VAL A 97 11.61 22.17 -5.56
C VAL A 97 12.82 23.07 -5.80
N LEU A 98 13.99 22.47 -5.99
CA LEU A 98 15.24 23.19 -6.12
C LEU A 98 15.37 23.87 -7.48
N VAL A 99 15.08 23.13 -8.56
CA VAL A 99 15.11 23.63 -9.94
C VAL A 99 14.09 22.86 -10.78
N ALA A 100 12.92 23.43 -11.03
CA ALA A 100 11.91 22.76 -11.86
C ALA A 100 12.32 22.63 -13.34
N GLY A 101 13.01 23.67 -13.87
CA GLY A 101 13.36 23.73 -15.29
C GLY A 101 12.11 23.79 -16.15
N ASP A 102 12.08 22.96 -17.17
CA ASP A 102 10.97 22.80 -18.13
C ASP A 102 9.90 21.79 -17.68
N ILE A 103 10.10 21.09 -16.55
CA ILE A 103 9.17 20.10 -16.02
C ILE A 103 8.07 20.83 -15.23
N PRO A 104 6.78 20.63 -15.57
CA PRO A 104 5.69 21.27 -14.86
C PRO A 104 5.62 20.83 -13.39
N VAL A 105 5.25 21.77 -12.50
CA VAL A 105 5.04 21.51 -11.06
C VAL A 105 3.54 21.64 -10.78
N VAL A 106 2.92 20.53 -10.39
CA VAL A 106 1.48 20.46 -10.14
C VAL A 106 1.21 20.29 -8.64
N GLN A 107 0.37 21.15 -8.08
CA GLN A 107 -0.16 21.02 -6.73
C GLN A 107 -1.24 19.94 -6.72
N THR A 108 -1.16 19.04 -5.74
CA THR A 108 -2.12 17.93 -5.66
C THR A 108 -2.53 17.67 -4.21
N ASN A 109 -3.63 16.98 -4.02
CA ASN A 109 -4.21 16.69 -2.71
C ASN A 109 -3.80 15.32 -2.13
N ARG A 110 -2.84 14.62 -2.75
CA ARG A 110 -2.25 13.41 -2.13
C ARG A 110 -1.45 13.76 -0.88
N GLY A 111 -1.27 12.79 -0.01
CA GLY A 111 -0.31 12.91 1.10
C GLY A 111 1.14 13.05 0.61
N GLY A 112 2.00 13.50 1.51
CA GLY A 112 3.45 13.59 1.28
C GLY A 112 3.92 14.91 0.68
N GLN A 113 5.22 14.96 0.40
CA GLN A 113 5.99 16.08 -0.15
C GLN A 113 6.03 16.02 -1.69
N VAL A 114 6.99 16.74 -2.29
CA VAL A 114 7.24 16.69 -3.74
C VAL A 114 7.79 15.33 -4.16
N THR A 115 7.40 14.88 -5.35
CA THR A 115 7.99 13.76 -6.08
C THR A 115 7.99 14.03 -7.58
N TYR A 116 8.65 13.16 -8.33
CA TYR A 116 8.71 13.19 -9.78
C TYR A 116 7.99 11.97 -10.36
N HIS A 117 7.27 12.18 -11.46
CA HIS A 117 6.76 11.13 -12.34
C HIS A 117 7.28 11.35 -13.74
N GLY A 118 7.59 10.27 -14.45
CA GLY A 118 8.09 10.32 -15.81
C GLY A 118 8.07 8.95 -16.49
N PRO A 119 8.40 8.89 -17.80
CA PRO A 119 8.49 7.65 -18.53
C PRO A 119 9.39 6.62 -17.86
N GLY A 120 9.01 5.35 -17.95
CA GLY A 120 9.71 4.24 -17.27
C GLY A 120 9.32 4.07 -15.79
N GLN A 121 8.33 4.81 -15.27
CA GLN A 121 7.79 4.62 -13.93
C GLN A 121 6.40 4.00 -13.98
N VAL A 122 6.17 2.92 -13.25
CA VAL A 122 4.82 2.37 -13.06
C VAL A 122 4.13 3.13 -11.94
N VAL A 123 3.04 3.81 -12.27
CA VAL A 123 2.17 4.44 -11.28
C VAL A 123 0.88 3.63 -11.16
N ALA A 124 0.60 3.15 -9.95
CA ALA A 124 -0.61 2.39 -9.65
C ALA A 124 -1.51 3.18 -8.71
N TYR A 125 -2.76 3.36 -9.11
CA TYR A 125 -3.80 4.05 -8.36
C TYR A 125 -4.91 3.08 -7.95
N PRO A 126 -4.85 2.45 -6.77
CA PRO A 126 -5.96 1.67 -6.25
C PRO A 126 -7.08 2.59 -5.77
N LEU A 127 -8.23 2.50 -6.44
CA LEU A 127 -9.47 3.19 -6.11
C LEU A 127 -10.40 2.20 -5.40
N VAL A 128 -10.24 2.07 -4.08
CA VAL A 128 -10.90 1.05 -3.27
C VAL A 128 -11.74 1.68 -2.16
N ASP A 129 -12.82 1.00 -1.77
CA ASP A 129 -13.62 1.39 -0.61
C ASP A 129 -13.10 0.70 0.65
N LEU A 130 -12.45 1.45 1.53
CA LEU A 130 -11.85 0.95 2.77
C LEU A 130 -12.88 0.37 3.73
N ARG A 131 -14.13 0.86 3.76
CA ARG A 131 -15.20 0.30 4.61
C ARG A 131 -15.56 -1.11 4.17
N ARG A 132 -15.70 -1.31 2.86
CA ARG A 132 -15.97 -2.63 2.30
C ARG A 132 -14.89 -3.66 2.61
N LEU A 133 -13.65 -3.18 2.68
CA LEU A 133 -12.47 -4.00 2.99
C LEU A 133 -12.21 -4.13 4.49
N GLY A 134 -12.91 -3.38 5.35
CA GLY A 134 -12.64 -3.35 6.79
C GLY A 134 -11.27 -2.77 7.14
N LEU A 135 -10.73 -1.87 6.30
CA LEU A 135 -9.37 -1.36 6.44
C LEU A 135 -9.32 0.07 6.98
N TYR A 136 -8.34 0.32 7.83
CA TYR A 136 -7.90 1.66 8.17
C TYR A 136 -6.77 2.14 7.25
N VAL A 137 -6.55 3.45 7.18
CA VAL A 137 -5.56 4.07 6.29
C VAL A 137 -4.15 3.52 6.50
N LYS A 138 -3.75 3.26 7.74
CA LYS A 138 -2.41 2.69 8.05
C LYS A 138 -2.24 1.30 7.44
N GLU A 139 -3.26 0.46 7.58
CA GLU A 139 -3.27 -0.89 7.00
C GLU A 139 -3.29 -0.84 5.48
N TYR A 140 -4.05 0.08 4.89
CA TYR A 140 -4.06 0.31 3.45
C TYR A 140 -2.66 0.68 2.93
N VAL A 141 -1.97 1.63 3.58
CA VAL A 141 -0.59 2.00 3.22
C VAL A 141 0.36 0.81 3.36
N PHE A 142 0.25 0.04 4.45
CA PHE A 142 1.05 -1.17 4.65
C PHE A 142 0.84 -2.19 3.51
N ARG A 143 -0.39 -2.40 3.05
CA ARG A 143 -0.71 -3.30 1.94
C ARG A 143 -0.20 -2.80 0.59
N LEU A 144 -0.20 -1.49 0.36
CA LEU A 144 0.46 -0.90 -0.82
C LEU A 144 1.95 -1.22 -0.84
N GLU A 145 2.62 -1.00 0.29
CA GLU A 145 4.04 -1.31 0.44
C GLU A 145 4.32 -2.81 0.28
N GLU A 146 3.47 -3.66 0.84
CA GLU A 146 3.58 -5.12 0.72
C GLU A 146 3.48 -5.57 -0.75
N ALA A 147 2.58 -4.98 -1.54
CA ALA A 147 2.47 -5.28 -2.95
C ALA A 147 3.75 -4.94 -3.71
N VAL A 148 4.36 -3.79 -3.42
CA VAL A 148 5.65 -3.39 -4.02
C VAL A 148 6.77 -4.35 -3.59
N LEU A 149 6.87 -4.68 -2.31
CA LEU A 149 7.88 -5.60 -1.78
C LEU A 149 7.80 -6.96 -2.50
N ARG A 150 6.59 -7.49 -2.69
CA ARG A 150 6.38 -8.76 -3.42
C ARG A 150 6.72 -8.62 -4.89
N THR A 151 6.42 -7.48 -5.52
CA THR A 151 6.80 -7.23 -6.92
C THR A 151 8.32 -7.19 -7.09
N LEU A 152 9.04 -6.56 -6.15
CA LEU A 152 10.50 -6.54 -6.16
C LEU A 152 11.09 -7.94 -5.93
N ALA A 153 10.50 -8.71 -5.02
CA ALA A 153 10.93 -10.09 -4.75
C ALA A 153 10.78 -11.01 -5.97
N ASP A 154 9.79 -10.77 -6.84
CA ASP A 154 9.62 -11.53 -8.10
C ASP A 154 10.83 -11.39 -9.04
N VAL A 155 11.61 -10.31 -8.91
CA VAL A 155 12.85 -10.05 -9.66
C VAL A 155 14.11 -10.16 -8.79
N GLY A 156 14.00 -10.77 -7.61
CA GLY A 156 15.11 -11.05 -6.70
C GLY A 156 15.57 -9.86 -5.85
N VAL A 157 14.95 -8.69 -5.98
CA VAL A 157 15.34 -7.49 -5.22
C VAL A 157 14.68 -7.48 -3.85
N THR A 158 15.46 -7.22 -2.81
CA THR A 158 14.96 -7.09 -1.43
C THR A 158 14.63 -5.63 -1.12
N GLY A 159 13.34 -5.34 -1.05
CA GLY A 159 12.84 -4.03 -0.62
C GLY A 159 12.69 -3.94 0.90
N HIS A 160 12.77 -2.73 1.42
CA HIS A 160 12.65 -2.43 2.85
C HIS A 160 11.72 -1.28 3.12
N ARG A 161 11.03 -1.34 4.27
CA ARG A 161 10.31 -0.21 4.87
C ARG A 161 11.24 0.55 5.80
N VAL A 162 11.13 1.88 5.81
CA VAL A 162 11.79 2.74 6.79
C VAL A 162 10.73 3.37 7.68
N ARG A 163 10.87 3.22 8.98
CA ARG A 163 9.90 3.72 9.96
C ARG A 163 9.68 5.23 9.81
N GLY A 164 8.42 5.65 9.68
CA GLY A 164 8.05 7.06 9.55
C GLY A 164 8.24 7.66 8.15
N ALA A 165 8.71 6.88 7.16
CA ALA A 165 8.96 7.32 5.81
C ALA A 165 8.31 6.38 4.79
N PRO A 166 7.00 6.53 4.51
CA PRO A 166 6.29 5.68 3.57
C PRO A 166 6.99 5.63 2.20
N GLY A 167 7.16 4.42 1.69
CA GLY A 167 7.92 4.15 0.48
C GLY A 167 8.74 2.88 0.62
N ILE A 168 9.31 2.42 -0.49
CA ILE A 168 10.18 1.25 -0.49
C ILE A 168 11.58 1.65 -0.86
N TYR A 169 12.51 1.11 -0.08
CA TYR A 169 13.94 1.40 -0.15
C TYR A 169 14.71 0.11 -0.37
N VAL A 170 15.86 0.22 -1.04
CA VAL A 170 16.74 -0.92 -1.34
C VAL A 170 18.14 -0.58 -0.85
N ARG A 171 18.85 -1.56 -0.31
CA ARG A 171 20.25 -1.42 0.05
C ARG A 171 21.11 -1.20 -1.18
N LEU A 172 21.94 -0.17 -1.16
CA LEU A 172 22.81 0.18 -2.30
C LEU A 172 24.07 -0.70 -2.38
N ASP A 173 24.50 -1.23 -1.24
CA ASP A 173 25.66 -2.11 -1.13
C ASP A 173 25.33 -3.57 -1.54
N ASP A 174 24.13 -4.03 -1.26
CA ASP A 174 23.66 -5.34 -1.65
C ASP A 174 22.10 -5.37 -1.80
N PRO A 175 21.58 -5.07 -2.99
CA PRO A 175 20.14 -5.02 -3.24
C PRO A 175 19.44 -6.38 -3.20
N PHE A 176 20.19 -7.47 -3.19
CA PHE A 176 19.69 -8.85 -3.24
C PHE A 176 19.76 -9.56 -1.88
N ALA A 177 20.47 -8.99 -0.91
CA ALA A 177 20.60 -9.57 0.42
C ALA A 177 19.26 -9.54 1.19
N HIS A 178 18.87 -10.66 1.77
CA HIS A 178 17.65 -10.81 2.58
C HIS A 178 17.80 -10.32 4.03
N ALA A 179 18.92 -9.70 4.38
CA ALA A 179 19.15 -9.16 5.72
C ALA A 179 18.20 -8.00 6.02
N ALA A 180 17.54 -8.04 7.17
CA ALA A 180 16.74 -6.93 7.65
C ALA A 180 17.58 -5.65 7.84
N LEU A 181 16.95 -4.48 7.73
CA LEU A 181 17.60 -3.24 8.11
C LEU A 181 17.84 -3.23 9.62
N ALA A 182 18.98 -2.66 10.03
CA ALA A 182 19.25 -2.42 11.44
C ALA A 182 18.23 -1.44 12.03
N ASP A 183 17.74 -1.72 13.24
CA ASP A 183 16.74 -0.89 13.93
C ASP A 183 17.32 0.45 14.44
N ASP A 184 18.64 0.51 14.64
CA ASP A 184 19.41 1.63 15.22
C ASP A 184 19.92 2.63 14.18
N ARG A 185 19.22 2.80 13.07
CA ARG A 185 19.60 3.76 12.03
C ARG A 185 19.67 5.20 12.58
N PRO A 186 20.71 5.98 12.19
CA PRO A 186 20.86 7.34 12.71
C PRO A 186 19.62 8.20 12.44
N ALA A 187 19.09 8.84 13.48
CA ALA A 187 17.89 9.68 13.35
C ALA A 187 18.08 10.87 12.39
N HIS A 188 19.33 11.35 12.25
CA HIS A 188 19.69 12.44 11.32
C HIS A 188 19.88 11.97 9.88
N ASP A 189 20.06 10.66 9.64
CA ASP A 189 20.20 10.06 8.31
C ASP A 189 19.57 8.65 8.28
N PRO A 190 18.23 8.58 8.33
CA PRO A 190 17.54 7.28 8.36
C PRO A 190 17.66 6.51 7.04
N PHE A 191 18.15 7.16 5.98
CA PHE A 191 18.29 6.55 4.64
C PHE A 191 19.74 6.20 4.28
N ARG A 192 20.67 6.30 5.21
CA ARG A 192 22.07 6.00 4.95
C ARG A 192 22.25 4.62 4.30
N GLY A 193 22.90 4.58 3.13
CA GLY A 193 23.12 3.35 2.37
C GLY A 193 21.88 2.79 1.68
N LEU A 194 20.78 3.57 1.60
CA LEU A 194 19.56 3.18 0.93
C LEU A 194 19.29 4.04 -0.32
N GLY A 195 18.66 3.41 -1.32
CA GLY A 195 18.05 4.08 -2.46
C GLY A 195 16.53 3.91 -2.43
N LYS A 196 15.77 4.96 -2.65
CA LYS A 196 14.32 4.91 -2.75
C LYS A 196 13.93 4.43 -4.14
N ILE A 197 13.23 3.28 -4.23
CA ILE A 197 12.78 2.70 -5.48
C ILE A 197 11.28 2.92 -5.72
N ALA A 198 10.49 3.10 -4.65
CA ALA A 198 9.07 3.39 -4.78
C ALA A 198 8.63 4.46 -3.79
N ALA A 199 7.75 5.35 -4.27
CA ALA A 199 7.14 6.43 -3.50
C ALA A 199 5.64 6.17 -3.33
N LEU A 200 5.09 6.57 -2.18
CA LEU A 200 3.66 6.48 -1.88
C LEU A 200 3.10 7.84 -1.53
N GLY A 201 1.89 8.10 -2.02
CA GLY A 201 1.11 9.25 -1.63
C GLY A 201 -0.36 8.99 -1.93
N VAL A 202 -1.19 8.93 -0.90
CA VAL A 202 -2.60 8.55 -1.00
C VAL A 202 -3.53 9.66 -0.52
N LYS A 203 -4.77 9.61 -0.98
CA LYS A 203 -5.87 10.42 -0.46
C LYS A 203 -7.06 9.52 -0.18
N VAL A 204 -7.78 9.82 0.89
CA VAL A 204 -9.05 9.16 1.22
C VAL A 204 -10.13 10.24 1.25
N SER A 205 -11.24 9.97 0.56
CA SER A 205 -12.46 10.79 0.55
C SER A 205 -13.66 9.87 0.67
N ASN A 206 -14.55 10.12 1.63
CA ASN A 206 -15.72 9.26 1.89
C ASN A 206 -15.37 7.77 1.97
N HIS A 207 -14.29 7.45 2.68
CA HIS A 207 -13.70 6.11 2.82
C HIS A 207 -13.15 5.48 1.52
N CYS A 208 -13.23 6.15 0.38
CA CYS A 208 -12.67 5.68 -0.87
C CYS A 208 -11.29 6.30 -1.11
N THR A 209 -10.38 5.49 -1.62
CA THR A 209 -8.99 5.89 -1.88
C THR A 209 -8.80 6.36 -3.31
N TYR A 210 -7.84 7.26 -3.52
CA TYR A 210 -7.27 7.60 -4.82
C TYR A 210 -5.84 8.10 -4.66
N HIS A 211 -5.10 8.31 -5.76
CA HIS A 211 -3.65 8.28 -5.80
C HIS A 211 -3.12 6.89 -5.34
N GLY A 212 -1.84 6.74 -5.08
CA GLY A 212 -1.33 5.41 -4.74
C GLY A 212 0.19 5.34 -4.65
N VAL A 213 0.80 4.50 -5.47
CA VAL A 213 2.21 4.16 -5.43
C VAL A 213 2.86 4.32 -6.81
N ALA A 214 4.10 4.79 -6.83
CA ALA A 214 4.94 4.89 -8.01
C ALA A 214 6.19 4.02 -7.80
N LEU A 215 6.42 3.05 -8.71
CA LEU A 215 7.58 2.17 -8.73
C LEU A 215 8.48 2.51 -9.93
N ASN A 216 9.72 2.82 -9.66
CA ASN A 216 10.70 3.16 -10.68
C ASN A 216 11.23 1.89 -11.36
N VAL A 217 11.09 1.79 -12.68
CA VAL A 217 11.49 0.60 -13.47
C VAL A 217 12.74 0.89 -14.29
N ALA A 218 12.64 1.78 -15.27
CA ALA A 218 13.76 2.16 -16.13
C ALA A 218 13.52 3.60 -16.62
N MET A 219 13.91 4.59 -15.83
CA MET A 219 13.53 5.98 -16.07
C MET A 219 14.73 6.93 -15.97
N ASP A 220 14.57 8.16 -16.49
CA ASP A 220 15.51 9.22 -16.19
C ASP A 220 15.37 9.63 -14.71
N LEU A 221 16.41 9.36 -13.92
CA LEU A 221 16.46 9.70 -12.50
C LEU A 221 17.01 11.11 -12.21
N GLN A 222 17.55 11.83 -13.23
CA GLN A 222 18.12 13.16 -13.03
C GLN A 222 17.12 14.17 -12.45
N PRO A 223 15.82 14.18 -12.83
CA PRO A 223 14.85 15.09 -12.24
C PRO A 223 14.70 14.95 -10.72
N PHE A 224 14.94 13.77 -10.14
CA PHE A 224 14.93 13.62 -8.68
C PHE A 224 16.03 14.43 -7.99
N GLY A 225 17.15 14.72 -8.66
CA GLY A 225 18.20 15.62 -8.16
C GLY A 225 17.79 17.10 -8.16
N ARG A 226 16.67 17.46 -8.79
CA ARG A 226 16.13 18.83 -8.83
C ARG A 226 15.12 19.09 -7.72
N ILE A 227 14.86 18.11 -6.85
CA ILE A 227 13.92 18.20 -5.73
C ILE A 227 14.55 17.57 -4.47
N ASN A 228 13.96 17.85 -3.29
CA ASN A 228 14.24 17.10 -2.06
C ASN A 228 13.10 16.10 -1.81
N PRO A 229 13.22 14.85 -2.29
CA PRO A 229 12.15 13.87 -2.15
C PRO A 229 11.83 13.63 -0.67
N CYS A 230 10.55 13.64 -0.29
CA CYS A 230 10.12 13.49 1.10
C CYS A 230 10.68 14.56 2.07
N GLY A 231 11.22 15.68 1.55
CA GLY A 231 11.84 16.73 2.36
C GLY A 231 13.26 16.41 2.83
N TYR A 232 13.86 15.33 2.35
CA TYR A 232 15.21 14.92 2.72
C TYR A 232 16.20 15.27 1.60
N ALA A 233 17.12 16.17 1.89
CA ALA A 233 18.21 16.49 0.98
C ALA A 233 19.12 15.26 0.79
N GLY A 234 19.49 14.95 -0.46
CA GLY A 234 20.43 13.87 -0.76
C GLY A 234 19.87 12.44 -0.67
N LEU A 235 18.56 12.27 -0.48
CA LEU A 235 17.93 10.95 -0.57
C LEU A 235 18.11 10.39 -2.00
N LYS A 236 18.90 9.34 -2.14
CA LYS A 236 19.11 8.68 -3.43
C LYS A 236 17.83 8.04 -3.92
N THR A 237 17.50 8.29 -5.18
CA THR A 237 16.42 7.59 -5.89
C THR A 237 17.06 6.65 -6.89
N ILE A 238 16.50 5.44 -7.01
CA ILE A 238 16.97 4.38 -7.89
C ILE A 238 15.77 3.77 -8.64
N ASP A 239 16.06 2.97 -9.65
CA ASP A 239 15.10 2.15 -10.38
C ASP A 239 15.62 0.72 -10.54
N LEU A 240 14.84 -0.18 -11.13
CA LEU A 240 15.26 -1.55 -11.36
C LEU A 240 16.45 -1.61 -12.34
N ALA A 241 16.49 -0.72 -13.32
CA ALA A 241 17.58 -0.67 -14.30
C ALA A 241 18.94 -0.36 -13.66
N THR A 242 19.00 0.55 -12.69
CA THR A 242 20.23 0.85 -11.93
C THR A 242 20.71 -0.31 -11.06
N LEU A 243 19.82 -1.25 -10.73
CA LEU A 243 20.17 -2.49 -10.03
C LEU A 243 20.57 -3.63 -10.98
N GLY A 244 20.63 -3.36 -12.29
CA GLY A 244 20.96 -4.36 -13.32
C GLY A 244 19.78 -5.25 -13.70
N ILE A 245 18.56 -4.94 -13.26
CA ILE A 245 17.35 -5.68 -13.64
C ILE A 245 16.80 -5.13 -14.96
N VAL A 246 16.74 -6.00 -15.97
CA VAL A 246 16.12 -5.67 -17.24
C VAL A 246 14.64 -6.05 -17.18
N ALA A 247 13.77 -5.05 -17.10
CA ALA A 247 12.33 -5.24 -17.08
C ALA A 247 11.65 -4.10 -17.86
N ASP A 248 10.59 -4.44 -18.58
CA ASP A 248 9.77 -3.45 -19.27
C ASP A 248 8.60 -2.98 -18.37
N TRP A 249 8.08 -1.79 -18.69
CA TRP A 249 7.00 -1.17 -17.95
C TRP A 249 5.76 -2.06 -17.85
N ALA A 250 5.34 -2.69 -18.94
CA ALA A 250 4.11 -3.46 -19.00
C ALA A 250 4.17 -4.70 -18.11
N THR A 251 5.28 -5.44 -18.14
CA THR A 251 5.52 -6.61 -17.29
C THR A 251 5.48 -6.25 -15.81
N VAL A 252 6.16 -5.15 -15.40
CA VAL A 252 6.17 -4.70 -14.00
C VAL A 252 4.82 -4.15 -13.59
N ALA A 253 4.13 -3.40 -14.47
CA ALA A 253 2.79 -2.87 -14.20
C ALA A 253 1.78 -4.00 -13.95
N GLU A 254 1.79 -5.04 -14.78
CA GLU A 254 0.94 -6.21 -14.60
C GLU A 254 1.26 -6.95 -13.30
N ALA A 255 2.53 -7.17 -12.99
CA ALA A 255 2.95 -7.82 -11.74
C ALA A 255 2.48 -7.02 -10.52
N LEU A 256 2.75 -5.71 -10.48
CA LEU A 256 2.31 -4.82 -9.41
C LEU A 256 0.78 -4.79 -9.30
N GLY A 257 0.07 -4.71 -10.43
CA GLY A 257 -1.39 -4.74 -10.47
C GLY A 257 -1.97 -6.02 -9.85
N ARG A 258 -1.43 -7.19 -10.20
CA ARG A 258 -1.83 -8.49 -9.61
C ARG A 258 -1.54 -8.53 -8.10
N ARG A 259 -0.35 -8.06 -7.65
CA ARG A 259 0.01 -8.02 -6.24
C ARG A 259 -0.91 -7.08 -5.45
N LEU A 260 -1.25 -5.92 -5.99
CA LEU A 260 -2.24 -5.00 -5.41
C LEU A 260 -3.64 -5.62 -5.38
N GLY A 261 -4.06 -6.27 -6.47
CA GLY A 261 -5.33 -6.97 -6.53
C GLY A 261 -5.48 -7.99 -5.40
N ALA A 262 -4.44 -8.80 -5.17
CA ALA A 262 -4.41 -9.77 -4.07
C ALA A 262 -4.49 -9.13 -2.67
N GLN A 263 -3.94 -7.91 -2.48
CA GLN A 263 -4.01 -7.19 -1.22
C GLN A 263 -5.40 -6.62 -0.91
N PHE A 264 -6.20 -6.35 -1.95
CA PHE A 264 -7.51 -5.70 -1.85
C PHE A 264 -8.67 -6.58 -2.31
N THR A 265 -8.46 -7.88 -2.45
CA THR A 265 -9.52 -8.88 -2.65
C THR A 265 -10.36 -9.01 -1.37
N ARG A 266 -11.68 -9.03 -1.52
CA ARG A 266 -12.68 -9.18 -0.44
C ARG A 266 -12.88 -10.63 -0.10
#